data_d91682c053f6a386b293a4b686991b47
#
_entry.id   d91682c053f6a386b293a4b686991b47
#
_cell.length_a   1.000
_cell.length_b   1.000
_cell.length_c   1.000
_cell.angle_alpha   90.00
_cell.angle_beta   90.00
_cell.angle_gamma   90.00
#
_symmetry.space_group_name_H-M   'P 1'
#
loop_
_entity.id
_entity.type
_entity.pdbx_description
1 polymer ?
#
loop_
_entity_poly.entity_id
_entity_poly.type
_entity_poly.pdbx_seq_one_letter_code
_entity_poly.pdbx_strand_id
1 'polypeptide(L)'
;PVSIDHNVTVDLATVAISIDAIATDDVINAVEKGADLVLSGTTSNVEENQTVNITFGGKSYTATVDADGKWTATVPSADLAGIKDGDASVQVSVTNVNGNSASAGREYSVDATAPSVTISTLAADDILNATEAQSDLAISGTSTAEAGQTVTVSLNGKNYTTTVGANGSWTLNVPAVDLAGLTDGSVTVTASVSDKAGNPASVDHNLTVDVTVPAVTINTIAGDDVINVAEHNQAQIISGSATGAAAGDKVTVTIGGQTYTTVLDAAGNWSVGVPASVIAGLSDGSVTVTASVTDAAGNTGSGTHNVTVDTGLPSVGFDTLSGDNVLNAVEKGQDLNVSGTSVNLAEGTTVTITLNGKQYTATTSADGRWSLTVPAADLAGLGEANYTLNAAATNAVGNSVSNTANLLVDTALPTVTINTVAGDNVINAAEVAAGQTLSGTVAHAEAGNTVTVTIGGNTYTATVQSDLSWSVNVPSDVLTALGNGSLSVIATVTNGHGNTGSGERDVTIDANLPGLRVDTVAGDDVVNSIEHNQNLIVTGS
;
A
#
# COMPACT_ATOMS: atom_id res chain seq x y z
N PRO A 1 37.15 125.76 58.97
CA PRO A 1 36.48 124.78 58.18
C PRO A 1 36.71 123.44 58.84
N VAL A 2 35.64 122.80 59.13
CA VAL A 2 35.68 121.42 59.54
C VAL A 2 35.56 120.55 58.28
N SER A 3 36.57 119.85 57.96
CA SER A 3 36.50 118.84 56.93
C SER A 3 36.01 117.51 57.48
N ILE A 4 35.04 116.91 56.87
CA ILE A 4 34.59 115.59 57.15
C ILE A 4 35.05 114.71 56.02
N ASP A 5 35.89 113.83 56.24
CA ASP A 5 36.32 112.81 55.26
C ASP A 5 35.23 111.75 55.14
N HIS A 6 34.77 111.50 53.97
CA HIS A 6 33.85 110.45 53.67
C HIS A 6 34.54 109.43 52.77
N ASN A 7 34.69 108.19 53.24
CA ASN A 7 35.30 107.13 52.46
C ASN A 7 34.25 106.58 51.48
N VAL A 8 34.52 106.65 50.21
CA VAL A 8 33.73 106.00 49.20
C VAL A 8 34.45 104.77 48.74
N THR A 9 33.81 103.63 48.90
CA THR A 9 34.33 102.36 48.30
C THR A 9 33.83 102.26 46.89
N VAL A 10 34.75 102.05 45.95
CA VAL A 10 34.42 101.80 44.53
C VAL A 10 34.64 100.32 44.26
N ASP A 11 33.58 99.60 43.99
CA ASP A 11 33.66 98.15 43.57
C ASP A 11 33.43 98.14 42.07
N LEU A 12 34.45 97.72 41.28
CA LEU A 12 34.44 97.51 39.85
C LEU A 12 34.53 96.00 39.48
N ALA A 13 34.34 95.14 40.44
CA ALA A 13 34.41 93.73 40.17
C ALA A 13 33.28 93.30 39.18
N THR A 14 33.67 92.64 38.12
CA THR A 14 32.70 92.09 37.17
C THR A 14 31.99 90.92 37.78
N VAL A 15 30.67 91.05 38.03
CA VAL A 15 29.80 89.98 38.49
C VAL A 15 29.54 89.07 37.29
N ALA A 16 29.55 87.77 37.51
CA ALA A 16 29.15 86.79 36.54
C ALA A 16 28.23 85.71 37.18
N ILE A 17 27.37 85.18 36.34
CA ILE A 17 26.51 84.02 36.72
C ILE A 17 26.46 83.04 35.53
N SER A 18 26.44 81.77 35.84
CA SER A 18 26.25 80.64 34.84
C SER A 18 25.11 79.76 35.22
N ILE A 19 24.63 78.98 34.24
CA ILE A 19 23.60 77.91 34.39
C ILE A 19 24.21 76.61 33.90
N ASP A 20 24.15 75.58 34.73
CA ASP A 20 24.53 74.25 34.35
C ASP A 20 23.51 73.64 33.37
N ALA A 21 23.82 72.45 32.78
CA ALA A 21 22.92 71.78 31.87
C ALA A 21 21.59 71.46 32.56
N ILE A 22 20.51 71.77 31.87
CA ILE A 22 19.15 71.46 32.32
C ILE A 22 18.92 69.97 32.06
N ALA A 23 18.42 69.24 33.08
CA ALA A 23 18.10 67.82 32.99
C ALA A 23 19.30 66.94 32.50
N THR A 24 20.55 67.45 32.64
CA THR A 24 21.83 66.88 32.25
C THR A 24 22.25 67.06 30.79
N ASP A 25 21.33 67.20 29.84
CA ASP A 25 21.58 67.28 28.40
C ASP A 25 20.84 68.43 27.68
N ASP A 26 20.18 69.32 28.43
CA ASP A 26 19.35 70.40 27.93
C ASP A 26 18.05 69.96 27.24
N VAL A 27 17.60 68.72 27.50
CA VAL A 27 16.34 68.16 27.01
C VAL A 27 15.54 67.64 28.21
N ILE A 28 14.33 68.11 28.40
CA ILE A 28 13.44 67.59 29.43
C ILE A 28 12.51 66.56 28.81
N ASN A 29 12.78 65.29 29.05
CA ASN A 29 11.96 64.16 28.60
C ASN A 29 10.77 63.89 29.51
N ALA A 30 9.91 62.90 29.19
CA ALA A 30 8.70 62.53 29.96
C ALA A 30 9.03 62.11 31.39
N VAL A 31 10.13 61.39 31.63
CA VAL A 31 10.54 60.91 32.96
C VAL A 31 10.97 62.08 33.80
N GLU A 32 11.79 62.98 33.28
CA GLU A 32 12.30 64.17 33.96
C GLU A 32 11.21 65.21 34.18
N LYS A 33 10.26 65.36 33.25
CA LYS A 33 9.06 66.20 33.40
C LYS A 33 8.15 65.71 34.53
N GLY A 34 8.19 64.39 34.82
CA GLY A 34 7.44 63.79 35.92
C GLY A 34 8.11 63.88 37.30
N ALA A 35 9.34 64.38 37.41
CA ALA A 35 10.14 64.53 38.61
C ALA A 35 10.47 65.98 38.90
N ASP A 36 10.83 66.35 40.12
CA ASP A 36 11.32 67.69 40.47
C ASP A 36 12.66 67.94 39.76
N LEU A 37 12.77 69.09 39.05
CA LEU A 37 13.97 69.46 38.31
C LEU A 37 14.84 70.39 39.19
N VAL A 38 16.12 70.06 39.30
CA VAL A 38 17.10 70.90 39.95
C VAL A 38 17.81 71.78 38.92
N LEU A 39 17.66 73.07 39.06
CA LEU A 39 18.44 74.08 38.30
C LEU A 39 19.65 74.41 39.17
N SER A 40 20.83 74.54 38.59
CA SER A 40 22.06 74.89 39.29
C SER A 40 22.99 75.79 38.43
N GLY A 41 23.95 76.35 39.08
CA GLY A 41 25.00 77.11 38.42
C GLY A 41 25.99 77.74 39.42
N THR A 42 26.82 78.66 38.89
CA THR A 42 27.85 79.31 39.68
C THR A 42 27.78 80.82 39.52
N THR A 43 28.26 81.53 40.49
CA THR A 43 28.46 82.99 40.47
C THR A 43 29.91 83.35 40.69
N SER A 44 30.33 84.52 40.27
CA SER A 44 31.65 85.08 40.51
C SER A 44 31.51 86.54 40.95
N ASN A 45 32.25 86.94 42.02
CA ASN A 45 32.20 88.25 42.64
C ASN A 45 30.78 88.58 43.18
N VAL A 46 30.12 87.57 43.70
CA VAL A 46 28.81 87.67 44.39
C VAL A 46 29.00 87.03 45.78
N GLU A 47 28.55 87.73 46.82
CA GLU A 47 28.69 87.28 48.19
C GLU A 47 27.65 86.19 48.51
N GLU A 48 27.99 85.38 49.51
CA GLU A 48 27.07 84.38 50.04
C GLU A 48 25.74 85.01 50.49
N ASN A 49 24.65 84.26 50.35
CA ASN A 49 23.26 84.67 50.68
C ASN A 49 22.65 85.70 49.73
N GLN A 50 23.32 86.11 48.59
CA GLN A 50 22.69 86.87 47.60
C GLN A 50 21.62 86.04 46.86
N THR A 51 20.54 86.79 46.45
CA THR A 51 19.42 86.10 45.76
C THR A 51 19.68 86.00 44.27
N VAL A 52 19.61 84.79 43.75
CA VAL A 52 19.52 84.52 42.31
C VAL A 52 18.03 84.51 41.93
N ASN A 53 17.62 85.35 41.01
CA ASN A 53 16.29 85.34 40.43
C ASN A 53 16.31 84.48 39.19
N ILE A 54 15.38 83.53 39.07
CA ILE A 54 15.30 82.59 37.99
C ILE A 54 13.93 82.69 37.32
N THR A 55 13.90 82.77 36.00
CA THR A 55 12.68 82.65 35.19
C THR A 55 12.77 81.36 34.36
N PHE A 56 11.89 80.39 34.69
CA PHE A 56 11.83 79.08 34.01
C PHE A 56 10.37 78.70 33.72
N GLY A 57 10.07 78.30 32.50
CA GLY A 57 8.73 77.90 32.08
C GLY A 57 7.65 78.96 32.32
N GLY A 58 8.03 80.27 32.25
CA GLY A 58 7.14 81.40 32.50
C GLY A 58 6.84 81.64 33.98
N LYS A 59 7.47 81.00 34.92
CA LYS A 59 7.37 81.14 36.38
C LYS A 59 8.67 81.66 36.95
N SER A 60 8.59 82.32 38.13
CA SER A 60 9.76 82.87 38.83
C SER A 60 10.10 81.98 40.05
N TYR A 61 11.38 81.70 40.19
CA TYR A 61 11.98 81.02 41.29
C TYR A 61 13.13 81.80 41.87
N THR A 62 13.53 81.47 43.07
CA THR A 62 14.70 82.14 43.68
C THR A 62 15.61 81.07 44.28
N ALA A 63 16.90 81.33 44.26
CA ALA A 63 17.93 80.58 44.91
C ALA A 63 18.81 81.50 45.75
N THR A 64 19.59 80.96 46.66
CA THR A 64 20.60 81.73 47.38
C THR A 64 22.01 81.29 46.92
N VAL A 65 22.95 82.24 46.81
CA VAL A 65 24.36 81.92 46.57
C VAL A 65 24.96 81.35 47.83
N ASP A 66 25.65 80.21 47.78
CA ASP A 66 26.35 79.59 48.89
C ASP A 66 27.79 80.21 49.07
N ALA A 67 28.51 79.70 50.10
CA ALA A 67 29.85 80.14 50.38
C ALA A 67 30.89 79.83 49.27
N ASP A 68 30.58 78.81 48.39
CA ASP A 68 31.43 78.43 47.24
C ASP A 68 31.03 79.18 45.94
N GLY A 69 30.05 80.15 46.00
CA GLY A 69 29.55 80.87 44.85
C GLY A 69 28.57 80.07 43.98
N LYS A 70 28.04 78.93 44.47
CA LYS A 70 27.08 78.04 43.76
C LYS A 70 25.64 78.40 44.16
N TRP A 71 24.72 78.13 43.32
CA TRP A 71 23.28 78.33 43.56
C TRP A 71 22.50 77.09 43.05
N THR A 72 21.44 76.72 43.72
CA THR A 72 20.51 75.65 43.33
C THR A 72 19.10 76.10 43.58
N ALA A 73 18.18 75.75 42.66
CA ALA A 73 16.75 75.92 42.81
C ALA A 73 16.03 74.63 42.35
N THR A 74 14.95 74.27 43.05
CA THR A 74 14.11 73.16 42.63
C THR A 74 12.85 73.70 41.93
N VAL A 75 12.61 73.21 40.74
CA VAL A 75 11.36 73.39 40.00
C VAL A 75 10.47 72.19 40.29
N PRO A 76 9.33 72.34 40.97
CA PRO A 76 8.45 71.20 41.24
C PRO A 76 7.90 70.58 39.98
N SER A 77 7.76 69.23 39.95
CA SER A 77 7.18 68.48 38.80
C SER A 77 5.78 68.94 38.42
N ALA A 78 5.00 69.44 39.40
CA ALA A 78 3.70 70.06 39.11
C ALA A 78 3.77 71.29 38.24
N ASP A 79 4.90 72.01 38.29
CA ASP A 79 5.16 73.19 37.44
C ASP A 79 5.68 72.77 36.05
N LEU A 80 6.42 71.68 35.96
CA LEU A 80 6.89 71.10 34.69
C LEU A 80 5.75 70.53 33.87
N ALA A 81 4.73 69.96 34.52
CA ALA A 81 3.61 69.28 33.86
C ALA A 81 2.89 70.21 32.84
N GLY A 82 2.85 71.53 33.11
CA GLY A 82 2.22 72.51 32.22
C GLY A 82 3.08 73.00 31.06
N ILE A 83 4.36 72.63 30.98
CA ILE A 83 5.27 73.07 29.90
C ILE A 83 5.01 72.19 28.67
N LYS A 84 4.81 72.79 27.51
CA LYS A 84 4.59 72.13 26.24
C LYS A 84 5.92 71.78 25.61
N ASP A 85 5.87 70.70 24.81
CA ASP A 85 7.01 70.29 24.00
C ASP A 85 7.44 71.43 23.06
N GLY A 86 8.74 71.58 22.90
CA GLY A 86 9.37 72.64 22.07
C GLY A 86 10.56 73.32 22.77
N ASP A 87 11.22 74.21 22.01
CA ASP A 87 12.36 74.97 22.50
C ASP A 87 11.95 76.06 23.52
N ALA A 88 12.74 76.19 24.56
CA ALA A 88 12.54 77.16 25.63
C ALA A 88 13.86 77.67 26.19
N SER A 89 13.84 78.69 26.99
CA SER A 89 15.04 79.18 27.68
C SER A 89 14.79 79.47 29.13
N VAL A 90 15.79 79.27 29.94
CA VAL A 90 15.86 79.73 31.34
C VAL A 90 16.70 80.99 31.42
N GLN A 91 16.25 81.96 32.19
CA GLN A 91 16.99 83.21 32.46
C GLN A 91 17.27 83.28 33.97
N VAL A 92 18.51 83.68 34.29
CA VAL A 92 18.92 83.92 35.68
C VAL A 92 19.56 85.27 35.83
N SER A 93 19.38 85.93 36.99
CA SER A 93 20.06 87.13 37.31
C SER A 93 20.42 87.20 38.81
N VAL A 94 21.51 87.85 39.09
CA VAL A 94 22.00 88.07 40.44
C VAL A 94 22.54 89.50 40.59
N THR A 95 22.45 90.04 41.79
CA THR A 95 23.03 91.37 42.13
C THR A 95 23.86 91.17 43.40
N ASN A 96 25.11 91.68 43.40
CA ASN A 96 25.96 91.65 44.57
C ASN A 96 25.59 92.73 45.57
N VAL A 97 26.17 92.74 46.79
CA VAL A 97 25.89 93.70 47.84
C VAL A 97 26.16 95.14 47.46
N ASN A 98 27.02 95.37 46.44
CA ASN A 98 27.39 96.72 45.94
C ASN A 98 26.50 97.20 44.78
N GLY A 99 25.48 96.38 44.35
CA GLY A 99 24.53 96.71 43.32
C GLY A 99 24.97 96.35 41.90
N ASN A 100 26.11 95.67 41.70
CA ASN A 100 26.52 95.21 40.36
C ASN A 100 25.70 93.95 40.05
N SER A 101 25.19 93.83 38.83
CA SER A 101 24.30 92.75 38.39
C SER A 101 24.87 91.99 37.19
N ALA A 102 24.57 90.70 37.11
CA ALA A 102 24.81 89.84 35.95
C ALA A 102 23.57 89.06 35.63
N SER A 103 23.43 88.64 34.37
CA SER A 103 22.39 87.70 33.93
C SER A 103 22.96 86.73 32.92
N ALA A 104 22.39 85.53 32.91
CA ALA A 104 22.69 84.45 31.92
C ALA A 104 21.40 83.78 31.49
N GLY A 105 21.39 83.36 30.23
CA GLY A 105 20.34 82.51 29.67
C GLY A 105 20.91 81.21 29.16
N ARG A 106 20.10 80.11 29.24
CA ARG A 106 20.41 78.80 28.67
C ARG A 106 19.19 78.31 27.91
N GLU A 107 19.43 77.87 26.66
CA GLU A 107 18.41 77.22 25.85
C GLU A 107 18.28 75.79 26.30
N TYR A 108 17.06 75.28 26.30
CA TYR A 108 16.70 73.87 26.53
C TYR A 108 15.48 73.55 25.66
N SER A 109 15.23 72.22 25.43
CA SER A 109 14.01 71.75 24.83
C SER A 109 13.21 70.90 25.77
N VAL A 110 11.94 70.80 25.53
CA VAL A 110 11.03 69.85 26.20
C VAL A 110 10.50 68.95 25.12
N ASP A 111 10.69 67.66 25.28
CA ASP A 111 10.10 66.61 24.46
C ASP A 111 9.67 65.46 25.40
N ALA A 112 8.42 65.46 25.77
CA ALA A 112 7.82 64.44 26.64
C ALA A 112 6.84 63.55 25.90
N THR A 113 6.83 63.59 24.57
CA THR A 113 5.97 62.80 23.73
C THR A 113 6.69 61.51 23.32
N ALA A 114 6.29 60.35 23.91
CA ALA A 114 6.86 59.08 23.53
C ALA A 114 6.61 58.77 22.03
N PRO A 115 7.58 58.17 21.35
CA PRO A 115 7.37 57.74 19.97
C PRO A 115 6.37 56.58 19.90
N SER A 116 5.84 56.30 18.70
CA SER A 116 5.15 55.05 18.42
C SER A 116 6.10 54.03 17.81
N VAL A 117 5.83 52.75 18.03
CA VAL A 117 6.51 51.62 17.35
C VAL A 117 5.49 50.56 16.99
N THR A 118 5.64 49.96 15.80
CA THR A 118 4.78 48.89 15.32
C THR A 118 5.62 47.71 14.82
N ILE A 119 5.03 46.49 14.86
CA ILE A 119 5.55 45.31 14.19
C ILE A 119 4.55 44.92 13.10
N SER A 120 5.04 44.65 11.90
CA SER A 120 4.23 44.13 10.78
C SER A 120 3.97 42.65 10.97
N THR A 121 3.02 42.08 10.21
CA THR A 121 2.76 40.63 10.14
C THR A 121 4.07 39.88 9.93
N LEU A 122 4.32 38.90 10.77
CA LEU A 122 5.49 38.03 10.76
C LEU A 122 5.21 36.79 9.90
N ALA A 123 6.24 36.23 9.25
CA ALA A 123 6.13 34.99 8.46
C ALA A 123 4.94 34.99 7.48
N ALA A 124 4.49 36.19 7.01
CA ALA A 124 3.35 36.42 6.14
C ALA A 124 1.95 36.29 6.76
N ASP A 125 1.77 35.49 7.83
CA ASP A 125 0.46 35.18 8.44
C ASP A 125 0.49 35.09 9.97
N ASP A 126 1.61 35.49 10.60
CA ASP A 126 1.87 35.37 12.04
C ASP A 126 1.98 33.92 12.55
N ILE A 127 2.24 32.96 11.64
CA ILE A 127 2.54 31.55 11.94
C ILE A 127 3.92 31.21 11.40
N LEU A 128 4.81 30.72 12.24
CA LEU A 128 6.13 30.23 11.82
C LEU A 128 6.06 28.71 11.69
N ASN A 129 6.05 28.22 10.46
CA ASN A 129 6.03 26.78 10.16
C ASN A 129 7.45 26.17 10.04
N ALA A 130 7.52 24.83 9.92
CA ALA A 130 8.78 24.09 9.84
C ALA A 130 9.69 24.51 8.66
N THR A 131 9.11 24.93 7.54
CA THR A 131 9.86 25.36 6.35
C THR A 131 10.42 26.76 6.56
N GLU A 132 9.61 27.68 7.08
CA GLU A 132 10.01 29.06 7.35
C GLU A 132 11.06 29.13 8.45
N ALA A 133 10.95 28.29 9.48
CA ALA A 133 11.94 28.20 10.56
C ALA A 133 13.35 27.77 10.09
N GLN A 134 13.48 27.25 8.87
CA GLN A 134 14.79 26.92 8.26
C GLN A 134 15.45 28.09 7.54
N SER A 135 14.77 29.24 7.47
CA SER A 135 15.27 30.47 6.85
C SER A 135 15.27 31.62 7.84
N ASP A 136 16.07 32.66 7.59
CA ASP A 136 16.06 33.84 8.43
C ASP A 136 14.68 34.50 8.42
N LEU A 137 14.16 34.81 9.62
CA LEU A 137 12.89 35.53 9.77
C LEU A 137 13.09 37.04 9.68
N ALA A 138 12.55 37.66 8.66
CA ALA A 138 12.51 39.12 8.54
C ALA A 138 11.43 39.67 9.47
N ILE A 139 11.82 40.54 10.40
CA ILE A 139 10.92 41.30 11.26
C ILE A 139 11.00 42.77 10.84
N SER A 140 9.88 43.39 10.60
CA SER A 140 9.79 44.77 10.15
C SER A 140 8.68 45.53 10.84
N GLY A 141 8.76 46.85 10.75
CA GLY A 141 7.74 47.74 11.29
C GLY A 141 8.01 49.21 11.02
N THR A 142 7.30 50.08 11.75
CA THR A 142 7.47 51.53 11.65
C THR A 142 7.65 52.13 13.04
N SER A 143 8.28 53.30 13.10
CA SER A 143 8.39 54.09 14.30
C SER A 143 8.32 55.59 13.96
N THR A 144 7.82 56.41 14.89
CA THR A 144 7.87 57.87 14.83
C THR A 144 9.10 58.45 15.51
N ALA A 145 9.97 57.61 16.12
CA ALA A 145 11.27 58.04 16.61
C ALA A 145 12.13 58.53 15.44
N GLU A 146 13.09 59.37 15.69
CA GLU A 146 13.93 59.99 14.65
C GLU A 146 14.79 58.91 13.94
N ALA A 147 15.11 59.19 12.69
CA ALA A 147 16.01 58.35 11.93
C ALA A 147 17.35 58.15 12.63
N GLY A 148 17.80 56.92 12.68
CA GLY A 148 19.04 56.50 13.39
C GLY A 148 18.84 56.04 14.82
N GLN A 149 17.64 56.22 15.42
CA GLN A 149 17.34 55.67 16.74
C GLN A 149 17.33 54.15 16.68
N THR A 150 17.85 53.54 17.74
CA THR A 150 17.97 52.07 17.83
C THR A 150 16.64 51.42 18.18
N VAL A 151 16.17 50.53 17.31
CA VAL A 151 15.06 49.60 17.60
C VAL A 151 15.66 48.30 18.13
N THR A 152 15.22 47.86 19.28
CA THR A 152 15.58 46.56 19.87
C THR A 152 14.37 45.64 19.78
N VAL A 153 14.56 44.45 19.12
CA VAL A 153 13.55 43.39 19.04
C VAL A 153 13.98 42.26 19.91
N SER A 154 13.11 41.83 20.82
CA SER A 154 13.30 40.68 21.69
C SER A 154 12.43 39.52 21.19
N LEU A 155 13.06 38.33 20.95
CA LEU A 155 12.40 37.10 20.60
C LEU A 155 13.04 35.97 21.41
N ASN A 156 12.24 35.22 22.15
CA ASN A 156 12.69 34.09 22.96
C ASN A 156 13.90 34.41 23.86
N GLY A 157 13.90 35.59 24.48
CA GLY A 157 14.96 36.03 25.39
C GLY A 157 16.25 36.52 24.71
N LYS A 158 16.32 36.53 23.39
CA LYS A 158 17.42 37.13 22.61
C LYS A 158 17.02 38.49 22.07
N ASN A 159 17.98 39.43 22.04
CA ASN A 159 17.79 40.76 21.53
C ASN A 159 18.55 40.93 20.22
N TYR A 160 17.86 41.55 19.26
CA TYR A 160 18.36 41.92 17.94
C TYR A 160 18.18 43.43 17.77
N THR A 161 19.06 44.11 17.11
CA THR A 161 19.00 45.55 16.96
C THR A 161 19.06 45.97 15.50
N THR A 162 18.35 47.04 15.20
CA THR A 162 18.40 47.77 13.94
C THR A 162 18.21 49.25 14.20
N THR A 163 18.10 50.08 13.18
CA THR A 163 17.85 51.51 13.31
C THR A 163 16.62 51.94 12.54
N VAL A 164 15.94 52.98 13.03
CA VAL A 164 14.84 53.65 12.34
C VAL A 164 15.39 54.32 11.06
N GLY A 165 14.81 54.00 9.92
CA GLY A 165 15.17 54.57 8.64
C GLY A 165 14.63 56.01 8.46
N ALA A 166 15.08 56.71 7.42
CA ALA A 166 14.68 58.10 7.13
C ALA A 166 13.17 58.25 6.86
N ASN A 167 12.49 57.17 6.49
CA ASN A 167 11.04 57.16 6.22
C ASN A 167 10.23 56.61 7.44
N GLY A 168 10.89 56.43 8.59
CA GLY A 168 10.28 55.83 9.79
C GLY A 168 10.13 54.33 9.77
N SER A 169 10.55 53.61 8.71
CA SER A 169 10.53 52.13 8.68
C SER A 169 11.79 51.54 9.32
N TRP A 170 11.65 50.32 9.84
CA TRP A 170 12.78 49.51 10.34
C TRP A 170 12.61 48.04 9.93
N THR A 171 13.70 47.37 9.76
CA THR A 171 13.74 45.91 9.46
C THR A 171 14.99 45.28 10.05
N LEU A 172 14.88 44.02 10.44
CA LEU A 172 15.99 43.16 10.84
C LEU A 172 15.71 41.71 10.47
N ASN A 173 16.74 40.88 10.45
CA ASN A 173 16.59 39.43 10.28
C ASN A 173 17.00 38.71 11.57
N VAL A 174 16.16 37.76 11.99
CA VAL A 174 16.48 36.79 13.01
C VAL A 174 17.06 35.57 12.31
N PRO A 175 18.30 35.16 12.60
CA PRO A 175 18.91 33.99 11.93
C PRO A 175 18.15 32.70 12.19
N ALA A 176 18.05 31.80 11.17
CA ALA A 176 17.38 30.50 11.25
C ALA A 176 17.89 29.65 12.44
N VAL A 177 19.20 29.74 12.75
CA VAL A 177 19.78 29.00 13.90
C VAL A 177 19.14 29.39 15.23
N ASP A 178 18.64 30.62 15.37
CA ASP A 178 17.98 31.11 16.57
C ASP A 178 16.49 30.71 16.60
N LEU A 179 15.88 30.44 15.43
CA LEU A 179 14.52 29.93 15.30
C LEU A 179 14.43 28.44 15.61
N ALA A 180 15.51 27.67 15.36
CA ALA A 180 15.56 26.23 15.57
C ALA A 180 15.32 25.79 17.04
N GLY A 181 15.44 26.73 18.00
CA GLY A 181 15.16 26.49 19.43
C GLY A 181 13.73 26.80 19.85
N LEU A 182 12.88 27.29 18.94
CA LEU A 182 11.49 27.58 19.22
C LEU A 182 10.68 26.26 19.25
N THR A 183 9.73 26.18 20.17
CA THR A 183 8.80 25.06 20.31
C THR A 183 7.40 25.51 19.95
N ASP A 184 6.56 24.59 19.51
CA ASP A 184 5.17 24.87 19.17
C ASP A 184 4.45 25.63 20.28
N GLY A 185 3.70 26.65 19.90
CA GLY A 185 2.94 27.51 20.79
C GLY A 185 3.07 28.98 20.44
N SER A 186 2.52 29.87 21.28
CA SER A 186 2.58 31.31 21.09
C SER A 186 3.86 31.89 21.70
N VAL A 187 4.60 32.66 20.89
CA VAL A 187 5.80 33.40 21.31
C VAL A 187 5.56 34.89 21.10
N THR A 188 5.88 35.70 22.12
CA THR A 188 5.78 37.16 22.01
C THR A 188 7.06 37.73 21.44
N VAL A 189 6.92 38.56 20.41
CA VAL A 189 7.96 39.40 19.82
C VAL A 189 7.73 40.82 20.33
N THR A 190 8.69 41.41 21.04
CA THR A 190 8.61 42.76 21.58
C THR A 190 9.57 43.66 20.82
N ALA A 191 9.07 44.74 20.25
CA ALA A 191 9.93 45.82 19.70
C ALA A 191 9.91 47.00 20.63
N SER A 192 11.10 47.58 20.92
CA SER A 192 11.25 48.79 21.74
C SER A 192 12.17 49.81 21.04
N VAL A 193 11.90 51.07 21.28
CA VAL A 193 12.69 52.18 20.76
C VAL A 193 12.59 53.35 21.74
N SER A 194 13.63 54.19 21.82
CA SER A 194 13.51 55.49 22.45
C SER A 194 13.77 56.55 21.39
N ASP A 195 13.08 57.70 21.50
CA ASP A 195 13.40 58.88 20.69
C ASP A 195 14.72 59.52 21.12
N LYS A 196 15.11 60.60 20.47
CA LYS A 196 16.35 61.35 20.76
C LYS A 196 16.32 61.99 22.15
N ALA A 197 15.15 62.34 22.68
CA ALA A 197 14.96 62.85 24.02
C ALA A 197 15.01 61.75 25.13
N GLY A 198 15.03 60.47 24.72
CA GLY A 198 15.07 59.33 25.64
C GLY A 198 13.71 58.80 26.07
N ASN A 199 12.58 59.26 25.46
CA ASN A 199 11.26 58.72 25.78
C ASN A 199 11.10 57.31 25.20
N PRO A 200 10.80 56.29 26.00
CA PRO A 200 10.70 54.90 25.52
C PRO A 200 9.30 54.59 24.97
N ALA A 201 9.28 53.72 23.96
CA ALA A 201 8.08 53.09 23.47
C ALA A 201 8.32 51.58 23.27
N SER A 202 7.31 50.77 23.42
CA SER A 202 7.36 49.32 23.13
C SER A 202 6.01 48.82 22.64
N VAL A 203 6.07 47.74 21.84
CA VAL A 203 4.89 47.01 21.35
C VAL A 203 5.18 45.51 21.35
N ASP A 204 4.18 44.75 21.71
CA ASP A 204 4.19 43.29 21.63
C ASP A 204 3.40 42.82 20.41
N HIS A 205 3.91 41.75 19.76
CA HIS A 205 3.27 41.07 18.65
C HIS A 205 3.37 39.55 18.89
N ASN A 206 2.27 38.82 18.70
CA ASN A 206 2.26 37.36 18.91
C ASN A 206 2.63 36.66 17.62
N LEU A 207 3.61 35.76 17.69
CA LEU A 207 3.97 34.79 16.65
C LEU A 207 3.55 33.39 17.13
N THR A 208 2.71 32.72 16.38
CA THR A 208 2.42 31.30 16.60
C THR A 208 3.53 30.47 15.96
N VAL A 209 4.15 29.61 16.72
CA VAL A 209 5.14 28.64 16.23
C VAL A 209 4.44 27.28 16.12
N ASP A 210 4.51 26.67 14.94
CA ASP A 210 4.10 25.28 14.69
C ASP A 210 5.07 24.68 13.66
N VAL A 211 6.08 23.98 14.18
CA VAL A 211 7.14 23.34 13.41
C VAL A 211 7.00 21.81 13.38
N THR A 212 5.89 21.29 13.91
CA THR A 212 5.61 19.85 13.91
C THR A 212 5.10 19.42 12.54
N VAL A 213 5.92 18.67 11.81
CA VAL A 213 5.52 18.07 10.53
C VAL A 213 4.62 16.85 10.80
N PRO A 214 3.43 16.75 10.18
CA PRO A 214 2.56 15.60 10.34
C PRO A 214 3.24 14.27 9.98
N ALA A 215 3.08 13.22 10.81
CA ALA A 215 3.52 11.87 10.50
C ALA A 215 2.33 11.07 9.96
N VAL A 216 2.45 10.56 8.72
CA VAL A 216 1.35 9.90 7.98
C VAL A 216 1.63 8.42 7.82
N THR A 217 0.63 7.58 8.11
CA THR A 217 0.65 6.14 7.90
C THR A 217 -0.47 5.72 6.94
N ILE A 218 -0.23 4.63 6.21
CA ILE A 218 -1.20 3.99 5.32
C ILE A 218 -1.39 2.56 5.82
N ASN A 219 -2.63 2.13 6.01
CA ASN A 219 -2.98 0.78 6.44
C ASN A 219 -2.85 -0.21 5.29
N THR A 220 -2.87 -1.51 5.62
CA THR A 220 -2.99 -2.63 4.68
C THR A 220 -4.13 -2.39 3.69
N ILE A 221 -3.85 -2.55 2.41
CA ILE A 221 -4.78 -2.38 1.28
C ILE A 221 -5.28 -3.76 0.86
N ALA A 222 -6.54 -3.84 0.41
CA ALA A 222 -7.19 -5.10 -0.02
C ALA A 222 -7.18 -6.23 1.03
N GLY A 223 -6.72 -5.96 2.26
CA GLY A 223 -6.68 -6.91 3.38
C GLY A 223 -5.32 -7.58 3.60
N ASP A 224 -4.48 -7.67 2.57
CA ASP A 224 -3.18 -8.36 2.61
C ASP A 224 -2.07 -7.68 1.79
N ASP A 225 -2.31 -6.46 1.31
CA ASP A 225 -1.41 -5.71 0.42
C ASP A 225 -1.20 -6.36 -0.95
N VAL A 226 -2.15 -7.22 -1.37
CA VAL A 226 -2.19 -7.79 -2.72
C VAL A 226 -3.55 -7.51 -3.34
N ILE A 227 -3.57 -6.96 -4.54
CA ILE A 227 -4.78 -6.79 -5.36
C ILE A 227 -4.80 -7.93 -6.36
N ASN A 228 -5.58 -8.97 -6.08
CA ASN A 228 -5.78 -10.12 -6.96
C ASN A 228 -6.84 -9.83 -8.05
N VAL A 229 -7.10 -10.80 -8.93
CA VAL A 229 -8.01 -10.61 -10.07
C VAL A 229 -9.46 -10.24 -9.66
N ALA A 230 -9.91 -10.71 -8.51
CA ALA A 230 -11.26 -10.38 -8.02
C ALA A 230 -11.33 -8.95 -7.50
N GLU A 231 -10.33 -8.52 -6.76
CA GLU A 231 -10.20 -7.19 -6.17
C GLU A 231 -9.83 -6.12 -7.19
N HIS A 232 -9.07 -6.48 -8.23
CA HIS A 232 -8.65 -5.61 -9.33
C HIS A 232 -9.84 -5.00 -10.08
N ASN A 233 -11.00 -5.65 -10.07
CA ASN A 233 -12.23 -5.16 -10.70
C ASN A 233 -13.21 -4.51 -9.71
N GLN A 234 -12.77 -4.25 -8.48
CA GLN A 234 -13.60 -3.66 -7.43
C GLN A 234 -13.01 -2.33 -6.94
N ALA A 235 -13.88 -1.46 -6.41
CA ALA A 235 -13.43 -0.27 -5.72
C ALA A 235 -12.68 -0.66 -4.43
N GLN A 236 -11.56 0.01 -4.15
CA GLN A 236 -10.78 -0.20 -2.94
C GLN A 236 -10.91 0.99 -2.00
N ILE A 237 -10.87 0.73 -0.70
CA ILE A 237 -10.78 1.77 0.32
C ILE A 237 -9.33 1.81 0.79
N ILE A 238 -8.70 2.97 0.63
CA ILE A 238 -7.37 3.23 1.18
C ILE A 238 -7.57 4.06 2.44
N SER A 239 -6.96 3.65 3.53
CA SER A 239 -7.10 4.29 4.84
C SER A 239 -5.76 4.39 5.58
N GLY A 240 -5.74 5.21 6.61
CA GLY A 240 -4.56 5.36 7.43
C GLY A 240 -4.80 6.33 8.58
N SER A 241 -3.72 6.83 9.16
CA SER A 241 -3.76 7.83 10.22
C SER A 241 -2.67 8.87 10.06
N ALA A 242 -2.83 10.00 10.72
CA ALA A 242 -1.79 11.02 10.85
C ALA A 242 -1.74 11.53 12.29
N THR A 243 -0.54 11.85 12.76
CA THR A 243 -0.29 12.55 14.03
C THR A 243 0.41 13.87 13.73
N GLY A 244 0.30 14.86 14.63
CA GLY A 244 0.83 16.20 14.37
C GLY A 244 -0.03 17.04 13.41
N ALA A 245 -1.31 16.63 13.21
CA ALA A 245 -2.29 17.35 12.43
C ALA A 245 -3.65 17.26 13.12
N ALA A 246 -4.57 18.15 12.80
CA ALA A 246 -5.87 18.28 13.46
C ALA A 246 -7.01 17.63 12.65
N ALA A 247 -8.14 17.37 13.32
CA ALA A 247 -9.36 16.98 12.66
C ALA A 247 -9.80 18.05 11.65
N GLY A 248 -10.09 17.64 10.42
CA GLY A 248 -10.43 18.53 9.31
C GLY A 248 -9.27 18.87 8.39
N ASP A 249 -8.02 18.60 8.77
CA ASP A 249 -6.87 18.82 7.90
C ASP A 249 -6.94 17.92 6.67
N LYS A 250 -6.51 18.48 5.54
CA LYS A 250 -6.65 17.85 4.23
C LYS A 250 -5.64 16.73 4.05
N VAL A 251 -6.16 15.55 3.69
CA VAL A 251 -5.37 14.39 3.26
C VAL A 251 -5.44 14.26 1.74
N THR A 252 -4.31 14.11 1.10
CA THR A 252 -4.18 13.88 -0.34
C THR A 252 -3.56 12.50 -0.56
N VAL A 253 -4.26 11.61 -1.28
CA VAL A 253 -3.82 10.23 -1.56
C VAL A 253 -3.61 10.06 -3.05
N THR A 254 -2.46 9.50 -3.45
CA THR A 254 -2.13 9.24 -4.85
C THR A 254 -1.88 7.75 -5.06
N ILE A 255 -2.56 7.17 -6.05
CA ILE A 255 -2.38 5.80 -6.53
C ILE A 255 -2.58 5.75 -8.04
N GLY A 256 -1.74 5.00 -8.76
CA GLY A 256 -1.85 4.85 -10.22
C GLY A 256 -1.83 6.19 -10.97
N GLY A 257 -1.14 7.21 -10.44
CA GLY A 257 -1.09 8.56 -11.02
C GLY A 257 -2.37 9.39 -10.82
N GLN A 258 -3.39 8.86 -10.11
CA GLN A 258 -4.61 9.58 -9.77
C GLN A 258 -4.57 10.06 -8.33
N THR A 259 -5.14 11.24 -8.09
CA THR A 259 -5.13 11.90 -6.78
C THR A 259 -6.55 12.00 -6.22
N TYR A 260 -6.69 11.65 -4.95
CA TYR A 260 -7.92 11.70 -4.18
C TYR A 260 -7.72 12.54 -2.93
N THR A 261 -8.79 13.16 -2.43
CA THR A 261 -8.71 13.98 -1.23
C THR A 261 -9.78 13.57 -0.22
N THR A 262 -9.41 13.61 1.04
CA THR A 262 -10.29 13.43 2.20
C THR A 262 -9.80 14.35 3.32
N VAL A 263 -10.33 14.20 4.52
CA VAL A 263 -9.91 14.95 5.71
C VAL A 263 -9.69 14.00 6.88
N LEU A 264 -8.92 14.44 7.88
CA LEU A 264 -8.76 13.71 9.13
C LEU A 264 -10.04 13.78 9.96
N ASP A 265 -10.38 12.67 10.61
CA ASP A 265 -11.42 12.63 11.65
C ASP A 265 -10.88 13.08 13.02
N ALA A 266 -11.74 13.09 14.03
CA ALA A 266 -11.38 13.49 15.39
C ALA A 266 -10.35 12.57 16.09
N ALA A 267 -10.16 11.36 15.57
CA ALA A 267 -9.16 10.40 16.07
C ALA A 267 -7.85 10.42 15.27
N GLY A 268 -7.75 11.32 14.27
CA GLY A 268 -6.59 11.41 13.38
C GLY A 268 -6.56 10.34 12.28
N ASN A 269 -7.68 9.64 12.01
CA ASN A 269 -7.78 8.67 10.94
C ASN A 269 -8.33 9.32 9.67
N TRP A 270 -8.03 8.69 8.54
CA TRP A 270 -8.54 9.09 7.24
C TRP A 270 -8.88 7.86 6.38
N SER A 271 -9.80 8.03 5.45
CA SER A 271 -10.12 7.03 4.43
C SER A 271 -10.59 7.68 3.14
N VAL A 272 -10.32 7.01 2.01
CA VAL A 272 -10.76 7.45 0.69
C VAL A 272 -11.11 6.25 -0.17
N GLY A 273 -12.20 6.33 -0.93
CA GLY A 273 -12.60 5.34 -1.91
C GLY A 273 -11.89 5.57 -3.24
N VAL A 274 -11.22 4.55 -3.76
CA VAL A 274 -10.63 4.53 -5.11
C VAL A 274 -11.55 3.74 -6.03
N PRO A 275 -12.05 4.33 -7.13
CA PRO A 275 -12.99 3.67 -8.03
C PRO A 275 -12.40 2.42 -8.69
N ALA A 276 -13.26 1.41 -8.96
CA ALA A 276 -12.87 0.17 -9.64
C ALA A 276 -12.16 0.42 -10.99
N SER A 277 -12.54 1.46 -11.74
CA SER A 277 -11.91 1.80 -13.01
C SER A 277 -10.44 2.20 -12.89
N VAL A 278 -10.04 2.76 -11.75
CA VAL A 278 -8.63 3.12 -11.49
C VAL A 278 -7.84 1.88 -11.06
N ILE A 279 -8.43 1.07 -10.18
CA ILE A 279 -7.82 -0.20 -9.75
C ILE A 279 -7.61 -1.12 -10.95
N ALA A 280 -8.61 -1.26 -11.84
CA ALA A 280 -8.52 -2.03 -13.08
C ALA A 280 -7.51 -1.47 -14.11
N GLY A 281 -7.07 -0.23 -13.95
CA GLY A 281 -6.01 0.37 -14.77
C GLY A 281 -4.60 0.14 -14.24
N LEU A 282 -4.44 -0.47 -13.06
CA LEU A 282 -3.13 -0.80 -12.50
C LEU A 282 -2.54 -2.02 -13.21
N SER A 283 -1.27 -1.99 -13.51
CA SER A 283 -0.55 -3.14 -14.09
C SER A 283 -0.03 -4.06 -13.00
N ASP A 284 0.13 -5.34 -13.31
CA ASP A 284 0.78 -6.30 -12.42
C ASP A 284 2.16 -5.81 -11.98
N GLY A 285 2.46 -6.02 -10.70
CA GLY A 285 3.68 -5.60 -10.04
C GLY A 285 3.43 -4.72 -8.82
N SER A 286 4.49 -4.11 -8.30
CA SER A 286 4.41 -3.23 -7.12
C SER A 286 3.91 -1.84 -7.51
N VAL A 287 2.85 -1.38 -6.84
CA VAL A 287 2.27 -0.03 -6.97
C VAL A 287 2.48 0.70 -5.67
N THR A 288 3.09 1.89 -5.73
CA THR A 288 3.27 2.75 -4.56
C THR A 288 2.05 3.64 -4.38
N VAL A 289 1.48 3.61 -3.18
CA VAL A 289 0.47 4.55 -2.70
C VAL A 289 1.18 5.59 -1.85
N THR A 290 0.89 6.86 -2.09
CA THR A 290 1.41 7.97 -1.29
C THR A 290 0.23 8.70 -0.63
N ALA A 291 0.33 9.00 0.65
CA ALA A 291 -0.59 9.89 1.34
C ALA A 291 0.17 11.07 1.92
N SER A 292 -0.37 12.27 1.83
CA SER A 292 0.18 13.48 2.44
C SER A 292 -0.90 14.23 3.20
N VAL A 293 -0.50 14.86 4.29
CA VAL A 293 -1.35 15.72 5.12
C VAL A 293 -0.67 17.06 5.26
N THR A 294 -1.43 18.13 5.07
CA THR A 294 -0.97 19.49 5.34
C THR A 294 -1.82 20.03 6.49
N ASP A 295 -1.16 20.47 7.57
CA ASP A 295 -1.82 21.06 8.73
C ASP A 295 -2.20 22.54 8.50
N ALA A 296 -2.79 23.16 9.53
CA ALA A 296 -3.23 24.56 9.46
C ALA A 296 -2.07 25.56 9.37
N ALA A 297 -0.87 25.20 9.82
CA ALA A 297 0.33 26.01 9.73
C ALA A 297 1.06 25.87 8.38
N GLY A 298 0.61 24.96 7.51
CA GLY A 298 1.23 24.70 6.21
C GLY A 298 2.32 23.62 6.24
N ASN A 299 2.58 22.96 7.38
CA ASN A 299 3.52 21.85 7.42
C ASN A 299 2.94 20.64 6.70
N THR A 300 3.70 20.07 5.76
CA THR A 300 3.25 18.93 4.97
C THR A 300 4.09 17.69 5.31
N GLY A 301 3.43 16.67 5.83
CA GLY A 301 3.98 15.34 6.02
C GLY A 301 3.48 14.35 4.99
N SER A 302 4.24 13.29 4.72
CA SER A 302 3.85 12.25 3.78
C SER A 302 4.29 10.86 4.24
N GLY A 303 3.51 9.85 3.83
CA GLY A 303 3.82 8.43 3.99
C GLY A 303 3.62 7.69 2.67
N THR A 304 4.33 6.58 2.51
CA THR A 304 4.19 5.70 1.34
C THR A 304 3.91 4.27 1.79
N HIS A 305 3.16 3.53 0.98
CA HIS A 305 2.85 2.13 1.18
C HIS A 305 2.85 1.41 -0.17
N ASN A 306 3.39 0.21 -0.24
CA ASN A 306 3.41 -0.56 -1.48
C ASN A 306 2.33 -1.65 -1.42
N VAL A 307 1.54 -1.73 -2.49
CA VAL A 307 0.59 -2.80 -2.75
C VAL A 307 1.03 -3.56 -4.01
N THR A 308 0.92 -4.87 -4.01
CA THR A 308 1.23 -5.70 -5.18
C THR A 308 -0.04 -5.96 -5.97
N VAL A 309 -0.04 -5.72 -7.26
CA VAL A 309 -1.10 -6.14 -8.18
C VAL A 309 -0.65 -7.46 -8.83
N ASP A 310 -1.45 -8.51 -8.70
CA ASP A 310 -1.22 -9.81 -9.34
C ASP A 310 -2.56 -10.35 -9.87
N THR A 311 -2.80 -10.15 -11.15
CA THR A 311 -3.98 -10.63 -11.87
C THR A 311 -3.70 -11.91 -12.64
N GLY A 312 -2.50 -12.49 -12.47
CA GLY A 312 -2.07 -13.73 -13.12
C GLY A 312 -2.91 -14.93 -12.70
N LEU A 313 -3.82 -15.38 -13.58
CA LEU A 313 -4.62 -16.56 -13.32
C LEU A 313 -3.75 -17.81 -13.31
N PRO A 314 -3.91 -18.71 -12.33
CA PRO A 314 -3.34 -20.03 -12.41
C PRO A 314 -4.07 -20.89 -13.46
N SER A 315 -3.45 -22.01 -13.85
CA SER A 315 -4.11 -23.04 -14.64
C SER A 315 -3.83 -24.43 -14.06
N VAL A 316 -4.80 -25.33 -14.23
CA VAL A 316 -4.66 -26.76 -13.92
C VAL A 316 -5.11 -27.58 -15.13
N GLY A 317 -4.34 -28.58 -15.50
CA GLY A 317 -4.64 -29.51 -16.58
C GLY A 317 -4.65 -30.95 -16.08
N PHE A 318 -5.38 -31.84 -16.77
CA PHE A 318 -5.34 -33.29 -16.54
C PHE A 318 -4.48 -33.97 -17.60
N ASP A 319 -3.73 -34.97 -17.22
CA ASP A 319 -3.22 -35.98 -18.12
C ASP A 319 -4.37 -36.93 -18.51
N THR A 320 -4.17 -37.79 -19.52
CA THR A 320 -5.14 -38.82 -19.91
C THR A 320 -5.40 -39.75 -18.72
N LEU A 321 -6.67 -39.88 -18.34
CA LEU A 321 -7.08 -40.77 -17.25
C LEU A 321 -7.07 -42.23 -17.74
N SER A 322 -6.64 -43.18 -16.91
CA SER A 322 -6.62 -44.61 -17.21
C SER A 322 -5.93 -45.01 -18.53
N GLY A 323 -5.24 -44.05 -19.18
CA GLY A 323 -4.58 -44.25 -20.48
C GLY A 323 -5.41 -43.88 -21.70
N ASP A 324 -6.75 -43.88 -21.61
CA ASP A 324 -7.67 -43.58 -22.71
C ASP A 324 -8.93 -42.81 -22.30
N ASN A 325 -9.01 -42.38 -21.04
CA ASN A 325 -10.18 -41.72 -20.41
C ASN A 325 -11.40 -42.68 -20.23
N VAL A 326 -11.19 -43.99 -20.27
CA VAL A 326 -12.20 -44.99 -19.98
C VAL A 326 -11.75 -45.80 -18.79
N LEU A 327 -12.68 -46.16 -17.93
CA LEU A 327 -12.48 -47.07 -16.81
C LEU A 327 -13.19 -48.36 -17.12
N ASN A 328 -12.45 -49.34 -17.62
CA ASN A 328 -12.98 -50.68 -17.95
C ASN A 328 -13.16 -51.57 -16.71
N ALA A 329 -13.69 -52.77 -16.90
CA ALA A 329 -13.99 -53.73 -15.81
C ALA A 329 -12.75 -54.11 -14.98
N VAL A 330 -11.57 -54.19 -15.58
CA VAL A 330 -10.32 -54.54 -14.88
C VAL A 330 -9.79 -53.33 -14.11
N GLU A 331 -9.76 -52.19 -14.74
CA GLU A 331 -9.24 -50.93 -14.17
C GLU A 331 -10.11 -50.43 -13.03
N LYS A 332 -11.44 -50.57 -13.12
CA LYS A 332 -12.36 -50.24 -12.02
C LYS A 332 -12.07 -51.01 -10.73
N GLY A 333 -11.46 -52.19 -10.83
CA GLY A 333 -11.01 -52.98 -9.70
C GLY A 333 -9.65 -52.60 -9.15
N GLN A 334 -8.98 -51.57 -9.71
CA GLN A 334 -7.66 -51.10 -9.32
C GLN A 334 -7.69 -49.63 -8.92
N ASP A 335 -6.66 -49.17 -8.22
CA ASP A 335 -6.49 -47.77 -7.88
C ASP A 335 -6.25 -46.96 -9.15
N LEU A 336 -6.98 -45.84 -9.32
CA LEU A 336 -6.82 -44.92 -10.45
C LEU A 336 -5.83 -43.83 -10.08
N ASN A 337 -4.71 -43.74 -10.82
CA ASN A 337 -3.83 -42.57 -10.73
C ASN A 337 -4.38 -41.42 -11.58
N VAL A 338 -4.62 -40.29 -10.93
CA VAL A 338 -5.05 -39.04 -11.56
C VAL A 338 -3.91 -38.05 -11.48
N SER A 339 -3.43 -37.57 -12.60
CA SER A 339 -2.31 -36.61 -12.67
C SER A 339 -2.56 -35.48 -13.65
N GLY A 340 -1.69 -34.48 -13.59
CA GLY A 340 -1.78 -33.35 -14.48
C GLY A 340 -0.68 -32.31 -14.28
N THR A 341 -0.87 -31.16 -14.90
CA THR A 341 0.05 -30.03 -14.86
C THR A 341 -0.62 -28.78 -14.34
N SER A 342 0.16 -27.85 -13.83
CA SER A 342 -0.28 -26.54 -13.38
C SER A 342 0.69 -25.45 -13.80
N VAL A 343 0.18 -24.22 -13.94
CA VAL A 343 0.96 -23.00 -14.18
C VAL A 343 0.49 -21.93 -13.21
N ASN A 344 1.39 -21.06 -12.74
CA ASN A 344 1.15 -20.01 -11.73
C ASN A 344 0.62 -20.57 -10.40
N LEU A 345 1.00 -21.80 -10.05
CA LEU A 345 0.84 -22.39 -8.73
C LEU A 345 2.23 -22.70 -8.17
N ALA A 346 2.49 -22.24 -6.97
CA ALA A 346 3.74 -22.53 -6.28
C ALA A 346 3.85 -24.01 -5.92
N GLU A 347 5.06 -24.53 -5.75
CA GLU A 347 5.30 -25.85 -5.17
C GLU A 347 4.56 -25.98 -3.82
N GLY A 348 3.93 -27.13 -3.60
CA GLY A 348 3.14 -27.41 -2.39
C GLY A 348 1.72 -26.85 -2.41
N THR A 349 1.31 -26.13 -3.47
CA THR A 349 -0.09 -25.68 -3.59
C THR A 349 -1.03 -26.87 -3.71
N THR A 350 -2.13 -26.85 -2.96
CA THR A 350 -3.15 -27.90 -2.99
C THR A 350 -4.00 -27.80 -4.24
N VAL A 351 -4.08 -28.89 -5.00
CA VAL A 351 -5.06 -29.12 -6.07
C VAL A 351 -6.13 -30.07 -5.54
N THR A 352 -7.37 -29.62 -5.54
CA THR A 352 -8.53 -30.42 -5.09
C THR A 352 -9.23 -31.01 -6.30
N ILE A 353 -9.33 -32.34 -6.36
CA ILE A 353 -10.04 -33.09 -7.40
C ILE A 353 -11.36 -33.58 -6.83
N THR A 354 -12.46 -33.30 -7.52
CA THR A 354 -13.79 -33.80 -7.16
C THR A 354 -14.25 -34.82 -8.20
N LEU A 355 -14.54 -36.06 -7.77
CA LEU A 355 -15.14 -37.11 -8.58
C LEU A 355 -16.42 -37.63 -7.87
N ASN A 356 -17.55 -37.56 -8.56
CA ASN A 356 -18.84 -38.02 -8.04
C ASN A 356 -19.16 -37.48 -6.64
N GLY A 357 -18.84 -36.19 -6.38
CA GLY A 357 -19.06 -35.52 -5.08
C GLY A 357 -18.03 -35.81 -4.00
N LYS A 358 -17.12 -36.74 -4.20
CA LYS A 358 -16.01 -37.03 -3.28
C LYS A 358 -14.77 -36.22 -3.66
N GLN A 359 -14.09 -35.64 -2.66
CA GLN A 359 -12.90 -34.84 -2.85
C GLN A 359 -11.62 -35.60 -2.52
N TYR A 360 -10.60 -35.36 -3.32
CA TYR A 360 -9.23 -35.85 -3.18
C TYR A 360 -8.29 -34.68 -3.33
N THR A 361 -7.13 -34.72 -2.71
CA THR A 361 -6.15 -33.63 -2.77
C THR A 361 -4.81 -34.14 -3.27
N ALA A 362 -4.19 -33.34 -4.11
CA ALA A 362 -2.80 -33.46 -4.52
C ALA A 362 -2.05 -32.17 -4.16
N THR A 363 -0.73 -32.21 -4.19
CA THR A 363 0.12 -31.01 -4.10
C THR A 363 0.93 -30.86 -5.37
N THR A 364 1.13 -29.60 -5.79
CA THR A 364 1.99 -29.28 -6.92
C THR A 364 3.46 -29.48 -6.56
N SER A 365 4.25 -30.03 -7.47
CA SER A 365 5.71 -30.13 -7.39
C SER A 365 6.39 -28.91 -8.02
N ALA A 366 7.70 -28.80 -7.85
CA ALA A 366 8.50 -27.67 -8.37
C ALA A 366 8.45 -27.53 -9.90
N ASP A 367 8.18 -28.61 -10.63
CA ASP A 367 8.00 -28.62 -12.09
C ASP A 367 6.54 -28.36 -12.53
N GLY A 368 5.67 -28.02 -11.58
CA GLY A 368 4.26 -27.74 -11.83
C GLY A 368 3.39 -28.97 -12.06
N ARG A 369 3.90 -30.20 -11.82
CA ARG A 369 3.08 -31.41 -11.91
C ARG A 369 2.37 -31.71 -10.58
N TRP A 370 1.26 -32.43 -10.69
CA TRP A 370 0.52 -32.93 -9.54
C TRP A 370 -0.02 -34.33 -9.82
N SER A 371 -0.17 -35.15 -8.81
CA SER A 371 -0.78 -36.46 -8.92
C SER A 371 -1.41 -36.89 -7.60
N LEU A 372 -2.43 -37.77 -7.71
CA LEU A 372 -3.08 -38.44 -6.60
C LEU A 372 -3.59 -39.80 -7.03
N THR A 373 -3.93 -40.62 -6.06
CA THR A 373 -4.56 -41.92 -6.28
C THR A 373 -6.00 -41.88 -5.78
N VAL A 374 -6.93 -42.29 -6.65
CA VAL A 374 -8.32 -42.59 -6.29
C VAL A 374 -8.40 -44.09 -5.99
N PRO A 375 -8.73 -44.49 -4.75
CA PRO A 375 -8.76 -45.92 -4.38
C PRO A 375 -9.82 -46.72 -5.14
N ALA A 376 -9.53 -47.97 -5.50
CA ALA A 376 -10.47 -48.87 -6.14
C ALA A 376 -11.82 -49.02 -5.40
N ALA A 377 -11.79 -48.94 -4.07
CA ALA A 377 -13.01 -48.97 -3.24
C ALA A 377 -13.97 -47.80 -3.57
N ASP A 378 -13.45 -46.64 -3.96
CA ASP A 378 -14.25 -45.49 -4.34
C ASP A 378 -14.78 -45.61 -5.77
N LEU A 379 -14.02 -46.27 -6.66
CA LEU A 379 -14.41 -46.51 -8.04
C LEU A 379 -15.51 -47.59 -8.12
N ALA A 380 -15.53 -48.56 -7.18
CA ALA A 380 -16.50 -49.63 -7.16
C ALA A 380 -17.96 -49.17 -7.16
N GLY A 381 -18.24 -48.01 -6.54
CA GLY A 381 -19.57 -47.42 -6.48
C GLY A 381 -20.01 -46.66 -7.76
N LEU A 382 -19.12 -46.49 -8.74
CA LEU A 382 -19.47 -45.80 -9.99
C LEU A 382 -20.26 -46.73 -10.90
N GLY A 383 -21.40 -46.32 -11.41
CA GLY A 383 -22.17 -47.03 -12.44
C GLY A 383 -21.62 -46.74 -13.85
N GLU A 384 -22.23 -47.42 -14.85
CA GLU A 384 -21.96 -47.19 -16.25
C GLU A 384 -22.44 -45.78 -16.65
N ALA A 385 -21.52 -44.83 -16.79
CA ALA A 385 -21.82 -43.45 -17.15
C ALA A 385 -20.55 -42.66 -17.46
N ASN A 386 -20.73 -41.46 -18.02
CA ASN A 386 -19.69 -40.43 -18.07
C ASN A 386 -19.65 -39.68 -16.73
N TYR A 387 -18.50 -39.66 -16.11
CA TYR A 387 -18.20 -38.85 -14.91
C TYR A 387 -17.31 -37.70 -15.28
N THR A 388 -17.57 -36.51 -14.67
CA THR A 388 -16.70 -35.34 -14.79
C THR A 388 -15.85 -35.24 -13.54
N LEU A 389 -14.55 -35.22 -13.71
CA LEU A 389 -13.60 -34.84 -12.70
C LEU A 389 -13.44 -33.32 -12.77
N ASN A 390 -13.47 -32.65 -11.61
CA ASN A 390 -13.19 -31.24 -11.51
C ASN A 390 -11.91 -31.04 -10.67
N ALA A 391 -10.89 -30.41 -11.25
CA ALA A 391 -9.70 -29.97 -10.54
C ALA A 391 -9.83 -28.47 -10.22
N ALA A 392 -9.61 -28.09 -8.97
CA ALA A 392 -9.63 -26.69 -8.52
C ALA A 392 -8.40 -26.40 -7.67
N ALA A 393 -7.82 -25.20 -7.86
CA ALA A 393 -6.71 -24.71 -7.07
C ALA A 393 -6.76 -23.20 -6.95
N THR A 394 -6.11 -22.66 -5.90
CA THR A 394 -5.97 -21.22 -5.65
C THR A 394 -4.50 -20.95 -5.40
N ASN A 395 -3.94 -19.92 -6.05
CA ASN A 395 -2.56 -19.51 -5.82
C ASN A 395 -2.40 -18.72 -4.51
N ALA A 396 -1.18 -18.34 -4.17
CA ALA A 396 -0.87 -17.66 -2.91
C ALA A 396 -1.50 -16.27 -2.79
N VAL A 397 -1.87 -15.64 -3.90
CA VAL A 397 -2.49 -14.31 -3.94
C VAL A 397 -4.02 -14.37 -4.07
N GLY A 398 -4.63 -15.55 -3.92
CA GLY A 398 -6.08 -15.72 -3.94
C GLY A 398 -6.72 -15.91 -5.31
N ASN A 399 -5.96 -15.92 -6.41
CA ASN A 399 -6.51 -16.20 -7.74
C ASN A 399 -6.82 -17.70 -7.87
N SER A 400 -8.06 -18.02 -8.25
CA SER A 400 -8.57 -19.40 -8.33
C SER A 400 -8.79 -19.85 -9.77
N VAL A 401 -8.65 -21.14 -9.99
CA VAL A 401 -8.91 -21.82 -11.25
C VAL A 401 -9.70 -23.09 -11.02
N SER A 402 -10.49 -23.49 -12.00
CA SER A 402 -11.02 -24.85 -12.11
C SER A 402 -10.97 -25.35 -13.55
N ASN A 403 -10.77 -26.65 -13.71
CA ASN A 403 -10.78 -27.32 -15.01
C ASN A 403 -11.40 -28.72 -14.87
N THR A 404 -11.91 -29.28 -15.95
CA THR A 404 -12.63 -30.56 -15.94
C THR A 404 -12.04 -31.56 -16.92
N ALA A 405 -12.11 -32.84 -16.56
CA ALA A 405 -11.86 -33.97 -17.45
C ALA A 405 -13.03 -34.95 -17.38
N ASN A 406 -13.28 -35.65 -18.47
CA ASN A 406 -14.32 -36.68 -18.54
C ASN A 406 -13.68 -38.08 -18.36
N LEU A 407 -14.33 -38.93 -17.59
CA LEU A 407 -14.01 -40.34 -17.39
C LEU A 407 -15.26 -41.17 -17.73
N LEU A 408 -15.19 -41.96 -18.79
CA LEU A 408 -16.25 -42.90 -19.10
C LEU A 408 -16.05 -44.16 -18.24
N VAL A 409 -17.06 -44.59 -17.53
CA VAL A 409 -17.07 -45.92 -16.91
C VAL A 409 -17.85 -46.86 -17.83
N ASP A 410 -17.17 -47.84 -18.42
CA ASP A 410 -17.74 -48.90 -19.24
C ASP A 410 -17.13 -50.25 -18.82
N THR A 411 -17.85 -50.99 -18.05
CA THR A 411 -17.46 -52.31 -17.52
C THR A 411 -18.22 -53.45 -18.16
N ALA A 412 -19.03 -53.16 -19.18
CA ALA A 412 -19.80 -54.15 -19.90
C ALA A 412 -18.88 -55.11 -20.66
N LEU A 413 -18.81 -56.35 -20.19
CA LEU A 413 -18.01 -57.38 -20.84
C LEU A 413 -18.66 -57.79 -22.18
N PRO A 414 -17.89 -57.88 -23.25
CA PRO A 414 -18.39 -58.48 -24.50
C PRO A 414 -18.84 -59.95 -24.28
N THR A 415 -19.84 -60.38 -24.99
CA THR A 415 -20.22 -61.78 -25.07
C THR A 415 -19.90 -62.31 -26.45
N VAL A 416 -19.43 -63.57 -26.49
CA VAL A 416 -19.11 -64.26 -27.76
C VAL A 416 -19.93 -65.52 -27.81
N THR A 417 -20.65 -65.70 -28.90
CA THR A 417 -21.33 -66.98 -29.17
C THR A 417 -20.57 -67.74 -30.30
N ILE A 418 -20.59 -69.06 -30.21
CA ILE A 418 -20.06 -69.94 -31.25
C ILE A 418 -21.21 -70.72 -31.83
N ASN A 419 -21.45 -70.66 -33.11
CA ASN A 419 -22.51 -71.43 -33.78
C ASN A 419 -22.21 -72.94 -33.73
N THR A 420 -23.24 -73.79 -33.97
CA THR A 420 -23.08 -75.23 -34.10
C THR A 420 -22.06 -75.48 -35.22
N VAL A 421 -21.04 -76.29 -34.88
CA VAL A 421 -19.97 -76.68 -35.79
C VAL A 421 -20.40 -77.99 -36.52
N ALA A 422 -20.09 -78.05 -37.82
CA ALA A 422 -20.42 -79.20 -38.67
C ALA A 422 -21.93 -79.57 -38.68
N GLY A 423 -22.81 -78.70 -38.15
CA GLY A 423 -24.26 -78.92 -38.06
C GLY A 423 -24.76 -79.63 -36.79
N ASP A 424 -23.94 -80.42 -36.11
CA ASP A 424 -24.28 -81.15 -34.92
C ASP A 424 -23.20 -81.19 -33.79
N ASN A 425 -22.12 -80.46 -33.98
CA ASN A 425 -20.90 -80.40 -33.15
C ASN A 425 -20.06 -81.67 -33.20
N VAL A 426 -20.28 -82.59 -34.19
CA VAL A 426 -19.44 -83.73 -34.47
C VAL A 426 -18.80 -83.56 -35.81
N ILE A 427 -17.48 -83.51 -35.87
CA ILE A 427 -16.73 -83.40 -37.12
C ILE A 427 -16.35 -84.76 -37.61
N ASN A 428 -17.08 -85.27 -38.62
CA ASN A 428 -16.85 -86.63 -39.15
C ASN A 428 -15.69 -86.60 -40.18
N ALA A 429 -15.33 -87.76 -40.69
CA ALA A 429 -14.21 -87.98 -41.63
C ALA A 429 -14.28 -87.11 -42.89
N ALA A 430 -15.47 -86.86 -43.46
CA ALA A 430 -15.64 -86.04 -44.66
C ALA A 430 -15.49 -84.54 -44.30
N GLU A 431 -15.95 -84.13 -43.15
CA GLU A 431 -15.86 -82.79 -42.63
C GLU A 431 -14.43 -82.44 -42.18
N VAL A 432 -13.68 -83.37 -41.61
CA VAL A 432 -12.25 -83.26 -41.34
C VAL A 432 -11.51 -82.96 -42.66
N ALA A 433 -11.82 -83.76 -43.68
CA ALA A 433 -11.16 -83.58 -45.00
C ALA A 433 -11.48 -82.26 -45.72
N ALA A 434 -12.65 -81.69 -45.47
CA ALA A 434 -13.10 -80.45 -46.05
C ALA A 434 -12.57 -79.21 -45.30
N GLY A 435 -12.10 -79.39 -44.03
CA GLY A 435 -11.88 -78.23 -43.14
C GLY A 435 -13.19 -77.77 -42.54
N GLN A 436 -13.11 -76.90 -41.52
CA GLN A 436 -14.31 -76.37 -40.87
C GLN A 436 -14.29 -74.87 -40.80
N THR A 437 -15.42 -74.22 -41.02
CA THR A 437 -15.62 -72.79 -40.73
C THR A 437 -16.26 -72.67 -39.36
N LEU A 438 -15.51 -72.14 -38.42
CA LEU A 438 -16.04 -71.74 -37.13
C LEU A 438 -16.64 -70.33 -37.25
N SER A 439 -17.83 -70.11 -36.73
CA SER A 439 -18.52 -68.82 -36.84
C SER A 439 -19.35 -68.55 -35.59
N GLY A 440 -19.76 -67.30 -35.43
CA GLY A 440 -20.61 -66.87 -34.31
C GLY A 440 -20.96 -65.41 -34.36
N THR A 441 -21.44 -64.87 -33.22
CA THR A 441 -21.77 -63.46 -33.04
C THR A 441 -21.16 -62.91 -31.77
N VAL A 442 -21.02 -61.62 -31.70
CA VAL A 442 -20.60 -60.90 -30.48
C VAL A 442 -21.66 -59.89 -30.06
N ALA A 443 -21.70 -59.54 -28.77
CA ALA A 443 -22.42 -58.36 -28.27
C ALA A 443 -21.49 -57.59 -27.34
N HIS A 444 -21.74 -56.26 -27.20
CA HIS A 444 -20.86 -55.31 -26.50
C HIS A 444 -19.42 -55.28 -27.03
N ALA A 445 -19.29 -55.53 -28.35
CA ALA A 445 -18.06 -55.33 -29.13
C ALA A 445 -18.44 -54.67 -30.44
N GLU A 446 -17.49 -54.01 -31.08
CA GLU A 446 -17.72 -53.21 -32.27
C GLU A 446 -17.22 -53.95 -33.53
N ALA A 447 -17.81 -53.60 -34.68
CA ALA A 447 -17.25 -54.00 -35.97
C ALA A 447 -15.79 -53.59 -36.09
N GLY A 448 -14.92 -54.51 -36.55
CA GLY A 448 -13.46 -54.27 -36.60
C GLY A 448 -12.70 -54.84 -35.41
N ASN A 449 -13.37 -55.16 -34.28
CA ASN A 449 -12.69 -55.87 -33.19
C ASN A 449 -12.21 -57.25 -33.62
N THR A 450 -11.19 -57.80 -32.98
CA THR A 450 -10.62 -59.09 -33.33
C THR A 450 -11.17 -60.16 -32.37
N VAL A 451 -11.79 -61.19 -32.93
CA VAL A 451 -12.12 -62.42 -32.21
C VAL A 451 -10.94 -63.38 -32.35
N THR A 452 -10.40 -63.83 -31.23
CA THR A 452 -9.37 -64.86 -31.20
C THR A 452 -10.03 -66.19 -30.86
N VAL A 453 -9.91 -67.18 -31.77
CA VAL A 453 -10.51 -68.50 -31.66
C VAL A 453 -9.41 -69.54 -31.45
N THR A 454 -9.55 -70.35 -30.35
CA THR A 454 -8.60 -71.41 -30.04
C THR A 454 -9.30 -72.76 -30.07
N ILE A 455 -8.72 -73.68 -30.83
CA ILE A 455 -9.17 -75.08 -30.89
C ILE A 455 -7.93 -76.03 -30.83
N GLY A 456 -7.94 -76.96 -29.88
CA GLY A 456 -6.83 -77.89 -29.72
C GLY A 456 -5.44 -77.29 -29.61
N GLY A 457 -5.33 -76.06 -28.99
CA GLY A 457 -4.08 -75.32 -28.84
C GLY A 457 -3.69 -74.47 -30.05
N ASN A 458 -4.38 -74.56 -31.18
CA ASN A 458 -4.17 -73.69 -32.37
C ASN A 458 -5.04 -72.46 -32.25
N THR A 459 -4.46 -71.31 -32.58
CA THR A 459 -5.12 -70.01 -32.50
C THR A 459 -5.36 -69.38 -33.86
N TYR A 460 -6.57 -68.89 -34.07
CA TYR A 460 -7.02 -68.21 -35.30
C TYR A 460 -7.61 -66.84 -34.91
N THR A 461 -7.60 -65.90 -35.84
CA THR A 461 -8.22 -64.60 -35.64
C THR A 461 -9.29 -64.35 -36.71
N ALA A 462 -10.39 -63.78 -36.29
CA ALA A 462 -11.47 -63.27 -37.13
C ALA A 462 -11.75 -61.81 -36.83
N THR A 463 -12.23 -61.05 -37.82
CA THR A 463 -12.69 -59.69 -37.60
C THR A 463 -14.19 -59.66 -37.40
N VAL A 464 -14.68 -58.95 -36.40
CA VAL A 464 -16.11 -58.70 -36.20
C VAL A 464 -16.65 -57.88 -37.36
N GLN A 465 -17.69 -58.41 -38.03
CA GLN A 465 -18.34 -57.73 -39.17
C GLN A 465 -19.34 -56.67 -38.68
N SER A 466 -19.88 -55.86 -39.60
CA SER A 466 -20.86 -54.81 -39.30
C SER A 466 -22.19 -55.31 -38.73
N ASP A 467 -22.51 -56.60 -38.96
CA ASP A 467 -23.68 -57.31 -38.36
C ASP A 467 -23.35 -58.01 -37.05
N LEU A 468 -22.16 -57.76 -36.51
CA LEU A 468 -21.62 -58.36 -35.27
C LEU A 468 -21.33 -59.86 -35.40
N SER A 469 -21.33 -60.43 -36.61
CA SER A 469 -20.89 -61.80 -36.87
C SER A 469 -19.35 -61.91 -37.01
N TRP A 470 -18.83 -63.14 -36.82
CA TRP A 470 -17.43 -63.46 -37.06
C TRP A 470 -17.33 -64.86 -37.66
N SER A 471 -16.30 -65.09 -38.45
CA SER A 471 -16.00 -66.42 -38.98
C SER A 471 -14.51 -66.62 -39.24
N VAL A 472 -14.05 -67.87 -39.09
CA VAL A 472 -12.67 -68.26 -39.36
C VAL A 472 -12.62 -69.69 -39.86
N ASN A 473 -11.73 -69.99 -40.80
CA ASN A 473 -11.51 -71.34 -41.30
C ASN A 473 -10.42 -72.04 -40.52
N VAL A 474 -10.74 -73.32 -40.11
CA VAL A 474 -9.79 -74.27 -39.56
C VAL A 474 -9.43 -75.22 -40.69
N PRO A 475 -8.17 -75.32 -41.13
CA PRO A 475 -7.75 -76.18 -42.23
C PRO A 475 -7.84 -77.64 -41.90
N SER A 476 -8.01 -78.51 -42.92
CA SER A 476 -8.15 -79.95 -42.80
C SER A 476 -6.91 -80.66 -42.20
N ASP A 477 -5.73 -80.13 -42.48
CA ASP A 477 -4.47 -80.65 -41.92
C ASP A 477 -4.41 -80.49 -40.39
N VAL A 478 -4.92 -79.37 -39.87
CA VAL A 478 -5.02 -79.10 -38.44
C VAL A 478 -6.03 -80.06 -37.79
N LEU A 479 -7.24 -80.19 -38.37
CA LEU A 479 -8.26 -81.11 -37.82
C LEU A 479 -7.77 -82.55 -37.85
N THR A 480 -7.05 -82.97 -38.90
CA THR A 480 -6.41 -84.29 -38.98
C THR A 480 -5.36 -84.49 -37.90
N ALA A 481 -4.53 -83.44 -37.62
CA ALA A 481 -3.49 -83.51 -36.58
C ALA A 481 -4.07 -83.53 -35.16
N LEU A 482 -5.26 -82.96 -34.91
CA LEU A 482 -5.95 -83.01 -33.61
C LEU A 482 -6.44 -84.45 -33.27
N GLY A 483 -6.76 -85.25 -34.31
CA GLY A 483 -7.24 -86.66 -34.11
C GLY A 483 -8.63 -86.70 -33.50
N ASN A 484 -9.12 -87.98 -33.34
CA ASN A 484 -10.44 -88.22 -32.73
C ASN A 484 -10.46 -87.88 -31.24
N GLY A 485 -11.55 -87.26 -30.79
CA GLY A 485 -11.75 -86.92 -29.37
C GLY A 485 -12.60 -85.62 -29.19
N SER A 486 -12.95 -85.38 -27.95
CA SER A 486 -13.67 -84.16 -27.56
C SER A 486 -12.70 -83.00 -27.35
N LEU A 487 -13.01 -81.83 -27.91
CA LEU A 487 -12.21 -80.58 -27.89
C LEU A 487 -13.13 -79.42 -27.50
N SER A 488 -12.61 -78.45 -26.79
CA SER A 488 -13.29 -77.21 -26.59
C SER A 488 -12.80 -76.12 -27.60
N VAL A 489 -13.72 -75.46 -28.28
CA VAL A 489 -13.49 -74.25 -29.08
C VAL A 489 -13.75 -73.06 -28.18
N ILE A 490 -12.73 -72.28 -27.93
CA ILE A 490 -12.82 -71.03 -27.13
C ILE A 490 -12.67 -69.84 -28.08
N ALA A 491 -13.60 -68.92 -28.04
CA ALA A 491 -13.52 -67.64 -28.75
C ALA A 491 -13.50 -66.49 -27.78
N THR A 492 -12.54 -65.57 -27.91
CA THR A 492 -12.39 -64.35 -27.05
C THR A 492 -12.41 -63.11 -27.92
N VAL A 493 -13.00 -62.03 -27.39
CA VAL A 493 -12.99 -60.69 -28.02
C VAL A 493 -12.70 -59.64 -26.99
N THR A 494 -11.89 -58.63 -27.34
CA THR A 494 -11.67 -57.43 -26.55
C THR A 494 -12.33 -56.28 -27.29
N ASN A 495 -13.21 -55.50 -26.60
CA ASN A 495 -13.84 -54.32 -27.20
C ASN A 495 -12.91 -53.10 -27.25
N GLY A 496 -13.35 -51.99 -27.85
CA GLY A 496 -12.57 -50.74 -27.97
C GLY A 496 -12.18 -50.10 -26.62
N HIS A 497 -12.84 -50.45 -25.53
CA HIS A 497 -12.59 -49.99 -24.15
C HIS A 497 -11.74 -50.96 -23.30
N GLY A 498 -11.19 -52.04 -23.94
CA GLY A 498 -10.31 -52.98 -23.23
C GLY A 498 -11.04 -54.07 -22.44
N ASN A 499 -12.38 -54.10 -22.46
CA ASN A 499 -13.12 -55.20 -21.81
C ASN A 499 -13.03 -56.46 -22.66
N THR A 500 -12.71 -57.61 -22.02
CA THR A 500 -12.56 -58.91 -22.70
C THR A 500 -13.66 -59.87 -22.26
N GLY A 501 -14.29 -60.55 -23.24
CA GLY A 501 -15.26 -61.59 -23.01
C GLY A 501 -14.94 -62.83 -23.83
N SER A 502 -15.48 -63.99 -23.41
CA SER A 502 -15.25 -65.28 -24.06
C SER A 502 -16.52 -66.10 -24.16
N GLY A 503 -16.53 -66.98 -25.14
CA GLY A 503 -17.52 -68.05 -25.31
C GLY A 503 -16.83 -69.38 -25.58
N GLU A 504 -17.46 -70.44 -25.21
CA GLU A 504 -16.93 -71.78 -25.34
C GLU A 504 -17.98 -72.72 -25.98
N ARG A 505 -17.52 -73.69 -26.80
CA ARG A 505 -18.34 -74.75 -27.36
C ARG A 505 -17.54 -76.04 -27.49
N ASP A 506 -18.09 -77.11 -26.95
CA ASP A 506 -17.52 -78.46 -27.11
C ASP A 506 -17.87 -79.02 -28.48
N VAL A 507 -16.87 -79.60 -29.13
CA VAL A 507 -16.97 -80.28 -30.40
C VAL A 507 -16.26 -81.64 -30.31
N THR A 508 -16.74 -82.62 -31.04
CA THR A 508 -16.11 -83.95 -31.09
C THR A 508 -15.62 -84.24 -32.49
N ILE A 509 -14.36 -84.60 -32.63
CA ILE A 509 -13.86 -85.17 -33.89
C ILE A 509 -14.02 -86.70 -33.85
N ASP A 510 -14.85 -87.26 -34.77
CA ASP A 510 -14.98 -88.65 -35.02
C ASP A 510 -14.83 -89.00 -36.48
N ALA A 511 -13.59 -89.16 -36.91
CA ALA A 511 -13.20 -89.50 -38.26
C ALA A 511 -13.13 -90.97 -38.53
N ASN A 512 -13.68 -91.76 -37.62
CA ASN A 512 -13.73 -93.17 -37.87
C ASN A 512 -14.72 -93.51 -38.99
N LEU A 513 -14.24 -94.16 -40.00
CA LEU A 513 -15.14 -94.67 -41.04
C LEU A 513 -15.81 -95.92 -40.53
N PRO A 514 -17.10 -96.11 -40.76
CA PRO A 514 -17.76 -97.35 -40.44
C PRO A 514 -17.12 -98.47 -41.24
N GLY A 515 -16.73 -99.54 -40.56
CA GLY A 515 -16.24 -100.70 -41.25
C GLY A 515 -17.41 -101.43 -41.91
N LEU A 516 -17.32 -101.62 -43.26
CA LEU A 516 -18.27 -102.50 -43.96
C LEU A 516 -17.53 -103.69 -44.49
N ARG A 517 -17.94 -104.84 -44.00
CA ARG A 517 -17.43 -106.14 -44.46
C ARG A 517 -18.59 -106.93 -45.07
N VAL A 518 -18.35 -107.46 -46.24
CA VAL A 518 -19.26 -108.45 -46.80
C VAL A 518 -18.71 -109.82 -46.47
N ASP A 519 -19.53 -110.67 -45.90
CA ASP A 519 -19.16 -112.02 -45.57
C ASP A 519 -19.07 -112.84 -46.87
N THR A 520 -18.39 -114.02 -46.82
CA THR A 520 -18.24 -114.93 -47.94
C THR A 520 -19.61 -115.25 -48.52
N VAL A 521 -19.81 -114.95 -49.76
CA VAL A 521 -21.07 -115.19 -50.53
C VAL A 521 -21.09 -116.64 -50.97
N ALA A 522 -22.20 -117.34 -50.86
CA ALA A 522 -22.38 -118.77 -51.29
C ALA A 522 -21.47 -119.73 -50.51
N GLY A 523 -20.81 -119.31 -49.40
CA GLY A 523 -19.93 -120.13 -48.59
C GLY A 523 -18.47 -120.19 -49.02
N ASP A 524 -18.16 -119.85 -50.29
CA ASP A 524 -16.79 -119.92 -50.88
C ASP A 524 -16.53 -118.76 -51.88
N ASP A 525 -17.44 -117.78 -52.01
CA ASP A 525 -17.40 -116.66 -53.00
C ASP A 525 -17.56 -117.11 -54.45
N VAL A 526 -18.04 -118.44 -54.70
CA VAL A 526 -18.32 -118.92 -56.03
C VAL A 526 -19.79 -119.43 -56.06
N VAL A 527 -20.59 -118.83 -56.92
CA VAL A 527 -22.00 -119.19 -57.16
C VAL A 527 -22.03 -120.33 -58.22
N ASN A 528 -22.17 -121.57 -57.74
CA ASN A 528 -22.27 -122.79 -58.59
C ASN A 528 -23.66 -122.98 -59.21
N SER A 529 -23.84 -124.01 -60.05
CA SER A 529 -25.09 -124.23 -60.76
C SER A 529 -26.28 -124.61 -59.89
N ILE A 530 -26.05 -125.05 -58.67
CA ILE A 530 -27.10 -125.34 -57.66
C ILE A 530 -27.53 -124.06 -56.95
N GLU A 531 -26.59 -123.31 -56.59
CA GLU A 531 -26.76 -122.05 -55.88
C GLU A 531 -27.33 -120.93 -56.74
N HIS A 532 -26.95 -120.93 -58.03
CA HIS A 532 -27.46 -119.99 -59.05
C HIS A 532 -29.01 -120.00 -59.15
N ASN A 533 -29.63 -121.03 -58.78
CA ASN A 533 -31.10 -121.16 -58.83
C ASN A 533 -31.78 -120.94 -57.46
N GLN A 534 -31.05 -120.48 -56.47
CA GLN A 534 -31.56 -120.22 -55.14
C GLN A 534 -31.40 -118.69 -54.88
N ASN A 535 -32.18 -118.22 -53.87
CA ASN A 535 -31.99 -116.82 -53.36
C ASN A 535 -30.64 -116.80 -52.66
N LEU A 536 -29.75 -116.00 -53.17
CA LEU A 536 -28.48 -115.73 -52.55
C LEU A 536 -28.64 -114.74 -51.37
N ILE A 537 -28.24 -115.06 -50.20
CA ILE A 537 -28.21 -114.17 -49.10
C ILE A 537 -26.79 -113.64 -48.97
N VAL A 538 -26.67 -112.32 -49.12
CA VAL A 538 -25.42 -111.63 -48.86
C VAL A 538 -25.53 -111.04 -47.44
N THR A 539 -24.60 -111.40 -46.61
CA THR A 539 -24.47 -110.96 -45.24
C THR A 539 -23.20 -110.15 -45.07
N GLY A 540 -23.13 -109.28 -44.08
CA GLY A 540 -21.97 -108.50 -43.76
C GLY A 540 -22.11 -107.85 -42.37
N SER A 541 -21.05 -107.21 -41.88
CA SER A 541 -20.98 -106.53 -40.61
C SER A 541 -20.34 -105.13 -40.77
#